data_41278339cc65c9a3a208fe0ce19cfe77
#
_entry.id   41278339cc65c9a3a208fe0ce19cfe77
#
_cell.length_a   1.000
_cell.length_b   1.000
_cell.length_c   1.000
_cell.angle_alpha   90.00
_cell.angle_beta   90.00
_cell.angle_gamma   90.00
#
_symmetry.space_group_name_H-M   'P 1'
#
loop_
_entity.id
_entity.type
_entity.pdbx_description
1 polymer ?
#
loop_
_entity_poly.entity_id
_entity_poly.type
_entity_poly.pdbx_seq_one_letter_code
_entity_poly.pdbx_strand_id
1 'polypeptide(L)'
;MKSTFFILVLCLLVINACAPRRDYKEFVNDPTHLHNSVKAVTDVIVHDIFSPPVASRIYAYISVAGYEAARHQDTTLVSLGGQLNGLNDVPQPKRGEEYCYQLASIQALLKTARVFIFSEDMLNEYHNRVIQEFKTSSIPDDVFERSIQYGDTVAAHIIKWSAGDNYKQTRSLPKYTVEAQSRSWKPTPPAYMDAIEPHWNKIRTFVIDSAAQFRCVPPVPFSTDTTSQFYAIAKEVYNTGKKLTEEQKDIARFWDCNPFVLNVKGHVMFATKKISPGGHWMNITHVACAVAKADFAHSAEAYTWVALSLADGFIACWDEKYRSRVLRPETYINRYIDGDWAPLLQTPPFPEYTSGHSVISAAAAVSLTHVFGDNFAFTDSTEVEFGLKVRPFQSFYQASDEAAQSRLYGGIHYRPANEIGVTMGRQIGTHIANSVRTRNRAK
;
A
#
# COMPACT_ATOMS: atom_id res chain seq x y z
N MET A 1 64.44 -8.86 28.70
CA MET A 1 63.29 -9.44 27.87
C MET A 1 61.88 -9.22 28.44
N LYS A 2 61.68 -8.94 29.72
CA LYS A 2 60.31 -8.71 30.28
C LYS A 2 59.78 -7.28 30.10
N SER A 3 60.63 -6.26 29.91
CA SER A 3 60.20 -4.87 29.77
C SER A 3 59.69 -4.51 28.35
N THR A 4 60.24 -5.15 27.31
CA THR A 4 59.87 -4.91 25.91
C THR A 4 58.48 -5.51 25.54
N PHE A 5 58.10 -6.58 26.23
CA PHE A 5 56.80 -7.23 26.02
C PHE A 5 55.61 -6.40 26.57
N PHE A 6 55.86 -5.67 27.66
CA PHE A 6 54.85 -4.82 28.28
C PHE A 6 54.54 -3.56 27.45
N ILE A 7 55.54 -3.02 26.79
CA ILE A 7 55.39 -1.83 25.91
C ILE A 7 54.62 -2.22 24.61
N LEU A 8 54.87 -3.43 24.07
CA LEU A 8 54.17 -3.92 22.87
C LEU A 8 52.69 -4.20 23.12
N VAL A 9 52.32 -4.72 24.30
CA VAL A 9 50.90 -4.95 24.69
C VAL A 9 50.19 -3.62 24.95
N LEU A 10 50.87 -2.61 25.52
CA LEU A 10 50.26 -1.30 25.72
C LEU A 10 50.04 -0.54 24.40
N CYS A 11 50.93 -0.68 23.41
CA CYS A 11 50.75 -0.11 22.08
C CYS A 11 49.63 -0.80 21.30
N LEU A 12 49.39 -2.10 21.47
CA LEU A 12 48.26 -2.80 20.85
C LEU A 12 46.88 -2.42 21.45
N LEU A 13 46.83 -2.04 22.73
CA LEU A 13 45.61 -1.56 23.38
C LEU A 13 45.25 -0.10 22.97
N VAL A 14 46.25 0.71 22.58
CA VAL A 14 46.00 2.08 22.14
C VAL A 14 45.55 2.15 20.66
N ILE A 15 45.94 1.16 19.83
CA ILE A 15 45.54 1.14 18.39
C ILE A 15 44.05 0.75 18.22
N ASN A 16 43.45 0.05 19.18
CA ASN A 16 42.01 -0.23 19.14
C ASN A 16 41.11 0.94 19.61
N ALA A 17 41.65 2.04 20.08
CA ALA A 17 40.89 3.19 20.58
C ALA A 17 40.61 4.27 19.53
N CYS A 18 41.08 4.10 18.27
CA CYS A 18 40.88 5.08 17.19
C CYS A 18 40.34 4.43 15.93
N ALA A 19 39.27 3.61 16.04
CA ALA A 19 38.37 3.48 14.90
C ALA A 19 37.74 4.88 14.71
N PRO A 20 37.78 5.49 13.50
CA PRO A 20 37.11 6.76 13.27
C PRO A 20 35.64 6.54 13.68
N ARG A 21 35.14 7.32 14.66
CA ARG A 21 33.72 7.37 14.95
C ARG A 21 33.06 7.74 13.62
N ARG A 22 32.31 6.81 12.99
CA ARG A 22 31.45 7.16 11.86
C ARG A 22 30.60 8.34 12.31
N ASP A 23 30.53 9.38 11.49
CA ASP A 23 29.64 10.49 11.78
C ASP A 23 28.21 9.87 11.81
N TYR A 24 27.56 9.92 12.97
CA TYR A 24 26.21 9.36 13.13
C TYR A 24 25.23 9.92 12.08
N LYS A 25 25.52 11.12 11.55
CA LYS A 25 24.70 11.77 10.52
C LYS A 25 24.64 10.97 9.21
N GLU A 26 25.74 10.32 8.82
CA GLU A 26 25.73 9.43 7.65
C GLU A 26 24.81 8.22 7.90
N PHE A 27 24.88 7.61 9.07
CA PHE A 27 24.02 6.49 9.45
C PHE A 27 22.56 6.89 9.49
N VAL A 28 22.17 7.97 10.17
CA VAL A 28 20.78 8.35 10.36
C VAL A 28 20.12 8.85 9.07
N ASN A 29 20.89 9.41 8.14
CA ASN A 29 20.40 9.91 6.86
C ASN A 29 20.19 8.81 5.80
N ASP A 30 20.58 7.57 6.08
CA ASP A 30 20.34 6.46 5.18
C ASP A 30 18.82 6.18 5.06
N PRO A 31 18.18 6.40 3.88
CA PRO A 31 16.76 6.16 3.69
C PRO A 31 16.37 4.69 3.84
N THR A 32 17.34 3.78 3.81
CA THR A 32 17.11 2.33 4.00
C THR A 32 16.41 2.02 5.32
N HIS A 33 16.65 2.82 6.37
CA HIS A 33 15.96 2.66 7.66
C HIS A 33 14.44 2.86 7.51
N LEU A 34 14.01 3.84 6.72
CA LEU A 34 12.58 4.06 6.44
C LEU A 34 12.02 2.94 5.55
N HIS A 35 12.73 2.59 4.49
CA HIS A 35 12.30 1.53 3.57
C HIS A 35 12.11 0.19 4.28
N ASN A 36 13.07 -0.20 5.12
CA ASN A 36 12.98 -1.42 5.92
C ASN A 36 11.86 -1.36 6.96
N SER A 37 11.57 -0.18 7.51
CA SER A 37 10.46 0.00 8.46
C SER A 37 9.10 -0.18 7.77
N VAL A 38 8.91 0.38 6.57
CA VAL A 38 7.70 0.17 5.76
C VAL A 38 7.59 -1.30 5.33
N LYS A 39 8.72 -1.94 4.95
CA LYS A 39 8.74 -3.38 4.59
C LYS A 39 8.36 -4.25 5.79
N ALA A 40 8.89 -3.97 6.99
CA ALA A 40 8.54 -4.72 8.19
C ALA A 40 7.04 -4.65 8.50
N VAL A 41 6.41 -3.49 8.33
CA VAL A 41 4.94 -3.38 8.46
C VAL A 41 4.23 -4.15 7.34
N THR A 42 4.74 -4.11 6.12
CA THR A 42 4.20 -4.89 4.98
C THR A 42 4.25 -6.39 5.26
N ASP A 43 5.35 -6.88 5.83
CA ASP A 43 5.50 -8.29 6.17
C ASP A 43 4.48 -8.76 7.22
N VAL A 44 4.20 -7.91 8.21
CA VAL A 44 3.15 -8.19 9.19
C VAL A 44 1.76 -8.13 8.54
N ILE A 45 1.48 -7.19 7.65
CA ILE A 45 0.22 -7.10 6.89
C ILE A 45 0.00 -8.38 6.07
N VAL A 46 1.04 -8.90 5.42
CA VAL A 46 1.01 -10.17 4.67
C VAL A 46 0.83 -11.35 5.62
N HIS A 47 1.54 -11.35 6.77
CA HIS A 47 1.43 -12.40 7.77
C HIS A 47 0.01 -12.51 8.33
N ASP A 48 -0.60 -11.38 8.66
CA ASP A 48 -1.93 -11.28 9.27
C ASP A 48 -3.08 -11.38 8.23
N ILE A 49 -2.75 -11.48 6.94
CA ILE A 49 -3.71 -11.62 5.82
C ILE A 49 -4.75 -10.49 5.82
N PHE A 50 -4.31 -9.26 5.99
CA PHE A 50 -5.21 -8.10 5.92
C PHE A 50 -5.84 -7.94 4.54
N SER A 51 -7.13 -7.57 4.52
CA SER A 51 -7.81 -7.23 3.28
C SER A 51 -7.17 -6.00 2.62
N PRO A 52 -7.16 -5.91 1.28
CA PRO A 52 -6.53 -4.79 0.58
C PRO A 52 -7.01 -3.40 1.04
N PRO A 53 -8.31 -3.15 1.30
CA PRO A 53 -8.75 -1.89 1.86
C PRO A 53 -8.17 -1.60 3.25
N VAL A 54 -8.16 -2.60 4.15
CA VAL A 54 -7.60 -2.42 5.50
C VAL A 54 -6.10 -2.16 5.44
N ALA A 55 -5.36 -2.89 4.60
CA ALA A 55 -3.94 -2.65 4.37
C ALA A 55 -3.67 -1.20 3.92
N SER A 56 -4.47 -0.67 2.97
CA SER A 56 -4.31 0.71 2.49
C SER A 56 -4.52 1.74 3.59
N ARG A 57 -5.47 1.50 4.49
CA ARG A 57 -5.70 2.34 5.67
C ARG A 57 -4.49 2.34 6.62
N ILE A 58 -3.89 1.18 6.85
CA ILE A 58 -2.68 1.06 7.67
C ILE A 58 -1.54 1.87 7.04
N TYR A 59 -1.28 1.67 5.74
CA TYR A 59 -0.24 2.42 5.02
C TYR A 59 -0.45 3.93 5.09
N ALA A 60 -1.69 4.43 4.97
CA ALA A 60 -1.96 5.86 5.05
C ALA A 60 -1.60 6.44 6.42
N TYR A 61 -2.03 5.81 7.52
CA TYR A 61 -1.72 6.33 8.85
C TYR A 61 -0.25 6.27 9.21
N ILE A 62 0.45 5.17 8.88
CA ILE A 62 1.87 5.05 9.18
C ILE A 62 2.72 6.01 8.35
N SER A 63 2.37 6.21 7.08
CA SER A 63 3.10 7.14 6.20
C SER A 63 2.91 8.59 6.64
N VAL A 64 1.68 8.99 7.00
CA VAL A 64 1.42 10.33 7.54
C VAL A 64 2.18 10.54 8.86
N ALA A 65 2.22 9.55 9.77
CA ALA A 65 2.96 9.64 11.02
C ALA A 65 4.48 9.80 10.78
N GLY A 66 5.04 8.97 9.88
CA GLY A 66 6.44 9.04 9.51
C GLY A 66 6.80 10.37 8.85
N TYR A 67 5.99 10.84 7.91
CA TYR A 67 6.18 12.11 7.22
C TYR A 67 6.13 13.30 8.18
N GLU A 68 5.13 13.40 9.03
CA GLU A 68 4.98 14.53 9.97
C GLU A 68 6.14 14.64 10.93
N ALA A 69 6.71 13.51 11.35
CA ALA A 69 7.89 13.50 12.20
C ALA A 69 9.17 13.81 11.42
N ALA A 70 9.31 13.36 10.17
CA ALA A 70 10.49 13.57 9.32
C ALA A 70 10.59 14.97 8.72
N ARG A 71 9.46 15.63 8.41
CA ARG A 71 9.39 16.86 7.59
C ARG A 71 10.25 18.01 8.09
N HIS A 72 10.60 18.03 9.37
CA HIS A 72 11.44 19.07 9.95
C HIS A 72 12.93 18.96 9.56
N GLN A 73 13.31 17.85 8.92
CA GLN A 73 14.64 17.66 8.34
C GLN A 73 14.86 18.57 7.11
N ASP A 74 13.79 18.83 6.36
CA ASP A 74 13.78 19.68 5.16
C ASP A 74 12.83 20.86 5.38
N THR A 75 13.34 22.07 5.45
CA THR A 75 12.56 23.29 5.69
C THR A 75 11.59 23.63 4.55
N THR A 76 11.72 22.99 3.40
CA THR A 76 10.77 23.15 2.29
C THR A 76 9.49 22.33 2.50
N LEU A 77 9.53 21.30 3.34
CA LEU A 77 8.37 20.45 3.62
C LEU A 77 7.38 21.14 4.57
N VAL A 78 6.10 20.93 4.30
CA VAL A 78 5.00 21.50 5.08
C VAL A 78 4.13 20.41 5.70
N SER A 79 3.46 20.76 6.80
CA SER A 79 2.54 19.83 7.49
C SER A 79 1.31 19.51 6.65
N LEU A 80 0.82 18.28 6.77
CA LEU A 80 -0.47 17.83 6.28
C LEU A 80 -1.62 18.23 7.22
N GLY A 81 -1.31 18.77 8.40
CA GLY A 81 -2.30 19.35 9.32
C GLY A 81 -3.11 20.45 8.65
N GLY A 82 -4.43 20.37 8.71
CA GLY A 82 -5.36 21.27 8.02
C GLY A 82 -5.53 20.99 6.53
N GLN A 83 -4.82 20.02 5.96
CA GLN A 83 -4.94 19.59 4.56
C GLN A 83 -5.64 18.24 4.40
N LEU A 84 -5.49 17.35 5.38
CA LEU A 84 -6.19 16.06 5.40
C LEU A 84 -7.45 16.15 6.25
N ASN A 85 -8.49 15.42 5.85
CA ASN A 85 -9.79 15.43 6.50
C ASN A 85 -9.69 15.09 7.99
N GLY A 86 -9.95 16.09 8.83
CA GLY A 86 -9.94 15.97 10.30
C GLY A 86 -8.56 15.86 10.94
N LEU A 87 -7.47 16.04 10.22
CA LEU A 87 -6.12 16.15 10.77
C LEU A 87 -5.79 17.62 11.04
N ASN A 88 -5.76 18.02 12.31
CA ASN A 88 -5.42 19.37 12.73
C ASN A 88 -4.34 19.32 13.82
N ASP A 89 -3.74 20.46 14.14
CA ASP A 89 -2.87 20.67 15.31
C ASP A 89 -1.77 19.61 15.49
N VAL A 90 -1.11 19.22 14.38
CA VAL A 90 -0.02 18.23 14.44
C VAL A 90 1.11 18.74 15.35
N PRO A 91 1.56 17.93 16.31
CA PRO A 91 2.61 18.32 17.25
C PRO A 91 3.88 18.80 16.56
N GLN A 92 4.48 19.85 17.11
CA GLN A 92 5.72 20.45 16.62
C GLN A 92 6.87 20.13 17.58
N PRO A 93 8.13 19.98 17.10
CA PRO A 93 9.29 19.90 17.96
C PRO A 93 9.50 21.24 18.69
N LYS A 94 10.13 21.19 19.85
CA LYS A 94 10.47 22.42 20.59
C LYS A 94 11.54 23.22 19.85
N ARG A 95 11.31 24.54 19.76
CA ARG A 95 12.24 25.45 19.09
C ARG A 95 13.59 25.49 19.82
N GLY A 96 14.68 25.46 19.05
CA GLY A 96 16.04 25.58 19.57
C GLY A 96 16.62 24.29 20.15
N GLU A 97 15.88 23.19 20.15
CA GLU A 97 16.37 21.87 20.54
C GLU A 97 16.76 21.04 19.29
N GLU A 98 17.83 20.28 19.39
CA GLU A 98 18.28 19.37 18.33
C GLU A 98 17.52 18.05 18.39
N TYR A 99 17.13 17.52 17.21
CA TYR A 99 16.44 16.26 17.03
C TYR A 99 17.05 15.44 15.90
N CYS A 100 17.05 14.13 16.05
CA CYS A 100 17.20 13.19 14.95
C CYS A 100 15.81 12.89 14.39
N TYR A 101 15.37 13.65 13.37
CA TYR A 101 14.02 13.52 12.78
C TYR A 101 13.80 12.18 12.09
N GLN A 102 14.85 11.52 11.60
CA GLN A 102 14.79 10.18 11.04
C GLN A 102 14.38 9.15 12.10
N LEU A 103 15.01 9.21 13.28
CA LEU A 103 14.65 8.37 14.42
C LEU A 103 13.21 8.64 14.86
N ALA A 104 12.83 9.92 14.98
CA ALA A 104 11.47 10.31 15.34
C ALA A 104 10.44 9.80 14.32
N SER A 105 10.77 9.83 13.02
CA SER A 105 9.92 9.31 11.94
C SER A 105 9.70 7.80 12.06
N ILE A 106 10.78 7.03 12.24
CA ILE A 106 10.70 5.57 12.40
C ILE A 106 9.90 5.21 13.65
N GLN A 107 10.16 5.91 14.76
CA GLN A 107 9.40 5.74 16.01
C GLN A 107 7.92 6.01 15.80
N ALA A 108 7.57 7.12 15.16
CA ALA A 108 6.20 7.50 14.89
C ALA A 108 5.48 6.48 13.98
N LEU A 109 6.14 6.05 12.90
CA LEU A 109 5.64 5.07 11.95
C LEU A 109 5.36 3.73 12.63
N LEU A 110 6.36 3.14 13.31
CA LEU A 110 6.26 1.80 13.90
C LEU A 110 5.28 1.77 15.07
N LYS A 111 5.29 2.81 15.91
CA LYS A 111 4.34 2.93 17.02
C LYS A 111 2.91 3.10 16.54
N THR A 112 2.69 3.80 15.44
CA THR A 112 1.39 3.92 14.79
C THR A 112 0.95 2.58 14.19
N ALA A 113 1.85 1.86 13.52
CA ALA A 113 1.54 0.56 12.91
C ALA A 113 1.05 -0.46 13.94
N ARG A 114 1.67 -0.48 15.12
CA ARG A 114 1.38 -1.46 16.17
C ARG A 114 -0.09 -1.51 16.60
N VAL A 115 -0.81 -0.39 16.55
CA VAL A 115 -2.24 -0.37 16.95
C VAL A 115 -3.19 -0.90 15.87
N PHE A 116 -2.70 -1.21 14.68
CA PHE A 116 -3.51 -1.66 13.55
C PHE A 116 -3.30 -3.12 13.14
N ILE A 117 -2.28 -3.79 13.69
CA ILE A 117 -1.88 -5.16 13.36
C ILE A 117 -2.28 -6.14 14.46
N PHE A 118 -2.22 -7.44 14.16
CA PHE A 118 -2.49 -8.51 15.12
C PHE A 118 -1.20 -9.12 15.67
N SER A 119 -0.19 -9.34 14.82
CA SER A 119 1.08 -9.95 15.17
C SER A 119 2.06 -8.91 15.72
N GLU A 120 1.71 -8.28 16.85
CA GLU A 120 2.52 -7.23 17.48
C GLU A 120 3.96 -7.65 17.78
N ASP A 121 4.17 -8.90 18.22
CA ASP A 121 5.50 -9.40 18.59
C ASP A 121 6.47 -9.37 17.40
N MET A 122 5.99 -9.72 16.21
CA MET A 122 6.78 -9.67 14.97
C MET A 122 7.26 -8.24 14.66
N LEU A 123 6.39 -7.25 14.83
CA LEU A 123 6.76 -5.85 14.62
C LEU A 123 7.65 -5.32 15.75
N ASN A 124 7.39 -5.71 17.00
CA ASN A 124 8.17 -5.28 18.17
C ASN A 124 9.62 -5.77 18.07
N GLU A 125 9.86 -6.99 17.57
CA GLU A 125 11.21 -7.51 17.35
C GLU A 125 11.99 -6.61 16.38
N TYR A 126 11.39 -6.25 15.24
CA TYR A 126 11.98 -5.30 14.30
C TYR A 126 12.19 -3.92 14.92
N HIS A 127 11.16 -3.38 15.60
CA HIS A 127 11.19 -2.06 16.23
C HIS A 127 12.35 -1.96 17.24
N ASN A 128 12.44 -2.92 18.15
CA ASN A 128 13.51 -2.94 19.17
C ASN A 128 14.89 -3.00 18.52
N ARG A 129 15.06 -3.79 17.47
CA ARG A 129 16.34 -3.88 16.74
C ARG A 129 16.73 -2.56 16.11
N VAL A 130 15.85 -1.92 15.33
CA VAL A 130 16.17 -0.66 14.65
C VAL A 130 16.42 0.47 15.64
N ILE A 131 15.66 0.57 16.74
CA ILE A 131 15.90 1.58 17.78
C ILE A 131 17.28 1.36 18.46
N GLN A 132 17.65 0.10 18.69
CA GLN A 132 18.97 -0.23 19.23
C GLN A 132 20.11 0.13 18.27
N GLU A 133 19.93 -0.06 16.95
CA GLU A 133 20.89 0.40 15.93
C GLU A 133 21.10 1.91 15.99
N PHE A 134 20.04 2.70 16.09
CA PHE A 134 20.12 4.15 16.30
C PHE A 134 20.80 4.51 17.60
N LYS A 135 20.50 3.83 18.71
CA LYS A 135 21.12 4.06 20.01
C LYS A 135 22.64 3.85 19.99
N THR A 136 23.11 2.86 19.22
CA THR A 136 24.53 2.54 19.08
C THR A 136 25.26 3.38 18.03
N SER A 137 24.54 4.19 17.24
CA SER A 137 25.11 5.02 16.17
C SER A 137 25.88 6.27 16.63
N SER A 138 26.01 6.48 17.94
CA SER A 138 26.65 7.65 18.56
C SER A 138 25.84 8.96 18.49
N ILE A 139 24.53 8.88 18.33
CA ILE A 139 23.62 10.02 18.58
C ILE A 139 23.81 10.45 20.05
N PRO A 140 23.90 11.75 20.38
CA PRO A 140 23.91 12.22 21.76
C PRO A 140 22.63 11.73 22.52
N ASP A 141 22.82 11.27 23.76
CA ASP A 141 21.73 10.64 24.53
C ASP A 141 20.50 11.54 24.66
N ASP A 142 20.70 12.84 24.90
CA ASP A 142 19.61 13.81 25.02
C ASP A 142 18.86 14.05 23.69
N VAL A 143 19.58 14.01 22.56
CA VAL A 143 18.98 14.08 21.20
C VAL A 143 18.21 12.81 20.91
N PHE A 144 18.76 11.63 21.26
CA PHE A 144 18.10 10.35 21.09
C PHE A 144 16.76 10.31 21.86
N GLU A 145 16.82 10.58 23.18
CA GLU A 145 15.64 10.56 24.05
C GLU A 145 14.55 11.53 23.59
N ARG A 146 14.96 12.75 23.23
CA ARG A 146 14.06 13.79 22.72
C ARG A 146 13.40 13.40 21.40
N SER A 147 14.15 12.74 20.52
CA SER A 147 13.65 12.27 19.22
C SER A 147 12.62 11.15 19.38
N ILE A 148 12.86 10.20 20.28
CA ILE A 148 11.91 9.15 20.66
C ILE A 148 10.60 9.77 21.20
N GLN A 149 10.73 10.71 22.16
CA GLN A 149 9.54 11.37 22.75
C GLN A 149 8.75 12.15 21.71
N TYR A 150 9.42 12.82 20.76
CA TYR A 150 8.74 13.53 19.69
C TYR A 150 8.02 12.55 18.75
N GLY A 151 8.66 11.46 18.34
CA GLY A 151 8.04 10.40 17.55
C GLY A 151 6.82 9.80 18.25
N ASP A 152 6.91 9.55 19.55
CA ASP A 152 5.79 9.09 20.38
C ASP A 152 4.61 10.06 20.40
N THR A 153 4.93 11.36 20.48
CA THR A 153 3.90 12.41 20.52
C THR A 153 3.17 12.50 19.17
N VAL A 154 3.90 12.42 18.05
CA VAL A 154 3.31 12.37 16.70
C VAL A 154 2.47 11.11 16.53
N ALA A 155 2.99 9.94 16.92
CA ALA A 155 2.24 8.68 16.85
C ALA A 155 0.91 8.76 17.62
N ALA A 156 0.95 9.24 18.86
CA ALA A 156 -0.26 9.37 19.68
C ALA A 156 -1.30 10.29 19.04
N HIS A 157 -0.87 11.36 18.39
CA HIS A 157 -1.75 12.28 17.67
C HIS A 157 -2.40 11.60 16.46
N ILE A 158 -1.63 10.90 15.63
CA ILE A 158 -2.14 10.19 14.46
C ILE A 158 -3.06 9.01 14.86
N ILE A 159 -2.72 8.28 15.91
CA ILE A 159 -3.59 7.22 16.46
C ILE A 159 -4.93 7.80 16.93
N LYS A 160 -4.91 8.94 17.64
CA LYS A 160 -6.14 9.64 18.06
C LYS A 160 -6.97 10.08 16.84
N TRP A 161 -6.33 10.63 15.79
CA TRP A 161 -6.99 11.00 14.55
C TRP A 161 -7.61 9.79 13.85
N SER A 162 -6.92 8.65 13.82
CA SER A 162 -7.41 7.41 13.22
C SER A 162 -8.63 6.82 13.94
N ALA A 163 -8.74 7.02 15.25
CA ALA A 163 -9.87 6.53 16.03
C ALA A 163 -11.21 7.15 15.64
N GLY A 164 -11.19 8.34 15.00
CA GLY A 164 -12.36 9.05 14.49
C GLY A 164 -12.72 8.75 13.03
N ASP A 165 -12.13 7.73 12.38
CA ASP A 165 -12.34 7.43 10.97
C ASP A 165 -13.52 6.51 10.66
N ASN A 166 -14.29 6.13 11.66
CA ASN A 166 -15.43 5.23 11.55
C ASN A 166 -15.09 3.73 11.31
N TYR A 167 -13.80 3.34 11.30
CA TYR A 167 -13.42 1.95 11.07
C TYR A 167 -14.02 1.00 12.13
N LYS A 168 -13.92 1.36 13.41
CA LYS A 168 -14.46 0.55 14.51
C LYS A 168 -15.96 0.34 14.36
N GLN A 169 -16.71 1.36 13.96
CA GLN A 169 -18.15 1.32 13.79
C GLN A 169 -18.56 0.42 12.64
N THR A 170 -17.77 0.37 11.53
CA THR A 170 -18.07 -0.53 10.41
C THR A 170 -18.02 -2.00 10.80
N ARG A 171 -17.26 -2.37 11.84
CA ARG A 171 -17.16 -3.77 12.31
C ARG A 171 -18.44 -4.31 12.96
N SER A 172 -19.30 -3.43 13.44
CA SER A 172 -20.58 -3.79 14.05
C SER A 172 -21.78 -3.70 13.12
N LEU A 173 -21.58 -3.26 11.87
CA LEU A 173 -22.64 -3.18 10.87
C LEU A 173 -23.02 -4.58 10.35
N PRO A 174 -24.27 -4.77 9.86
CA PRO A 174 -24.72 -6.05 9.32
C PRO A 174 -23.81 -6.57 8.21
N LYS A 175 -23.59 -7.88 8.18
CA LYS A 175 -22.91 -8.52 7.05
C LYS A 175 -23.66 -8.28 5.74
N TYR A 176 -22.94 -8.34 4.62
CA TYR A 176 -23.55 -8.26 3.30
C TYR A 176 -24.54 -9.41 3.08
N THR A 177 -25.75 -9.07 2.71
CA THR A 177 -26.77 -10.07 2.34
C THR A 177 -26.67 -10.37 0.87
N VAL A 178 -26.44 -11.64 0.52
CA VAL A 178 -26.39 -12.11 -0.86
C VAL A 178 -27.80 -12.04 -1.47
N GLU A 179 -27.96 -11.25 -2.53
CA GLU A 179 -29.25 -11.08 -3.20
C GLU A 179 -29.56 -12.27 -4.12
N ALA A 180 -30.85 -12.64 -4.20
CA ALA A 180 -31.31 -13.73 -5.09
C ALA A 180 -31.17 -13.36 -6.57
N GLN A 181 -31.13 -12.07 -6.93
CA GLN A 181 -31.11 -11.60 -8.32
C GLN A 181 -29.89 -12.15 -9.09
N SER A 182 -30.12 -12.57 -10.34
CA SER A 182 -29.09 -13.17 -11.21
C SER A 182 -27.94 -12.21 -11.52
N ARG A 183 -28.21 -10.90 -11.56
CA ARG A 183 -27.25 -9.84 -11.85
C ARG A 183 -26.30 -9.52 -10.70
N SER A 184 -26.71 -9.87 -9.45
CA SER A 184 -25.99 -9.47 -8.26
C SER A 184 -24.84 -10.42 -7.93
N TRP A 185 -23.76 -9.86 -7.41
CA TRP A 185 -22.58 -10.61 -6.97
C TRP A 185 -22.96 -11.70 -5.95
N LYS A 186 -22.30 -12.82 -6.08
CA LYS A 186 -22.37 -13.97 -5.17
C LYS A 186 -20.97 -14.49 -4.86
N PRO A 187 -20.75 -15.10 -3.69
CA PRO A 187 -19.54 -15.83 -3.39
C PRO A 187 -19.17 -16.84 -4.48
N THR A 188 -17.88 -16.98 -4.74
CA THR A 188 -17.32 -17.85 -5.78
C THR A 188 -16.45 -18.96 -5.20
N PRO A 189 -16.20 -20.05 -5.95
CA PRO A 189 -15.25 -21.07 -5.53
C PRO A 189 -13.84 -20.51 -5.25
N PRO A 190 -12.97 -21.21 -4.52
CA PRO A 190 -13.24 -22.52 -3.91
C PRO A 190 -13.93 -22.45 -2.53
N ALA A 191 -13.82 -21.35 -1.82
CA ALA A 191 -14.25 -21.24 -0.41
C ALA A 191 -15.59 -20.53 -0.21
N TYR A 192 -16.16 -19.92 -1.23
CA TYR A 192 -17.43 -19.17 -1.12
C TYR A 192 -17.40 -18.15 0.03
N MET A 193 -16.29 -17.41 0.13
CA MET A 193 -16.05 -16.45 1.21
C MET A 193 -17.10 -15.34 1.27
N ASP A 194 -17.39 -14.88 2.49
CA ASP A 194 -18.24 -13.71 2.72
C ASP A 194 -17.67 -12.47 2.02
N ALA A 195 -18.55 -11.52 1.72
CA ALA A 195 -18.18 -10.24 1.12
C ALA A 195 -17.21 -9.45 1.99
N ILE A 196 -16.08 -9.04 1.42
CA ILE A 196 -15.03 -8.31 2.13
C ILE A 196 -15.38 -6.82 2.18
N GLU A 197 -15.35 -6.26 3.39
CA GLU A 197 -15.47 -4.83 3.69
C GLU A 197 -16.69 -4.13 3.05
N PRO A 198 -17.93 -4.64 3.21
CA PRO A 198 -19.10 -4.09 2.52
C PRO A 198 -19.47 -2.67 2.94
N HIS A 199 -18.88 -2.16 4.02
CA HIS A 199 -19.14 -0.82 4.55
C HIS A 199 -17.91 0.11 4.44
N TRP A 200 -16.93 -0.22 3.61
CA TRP A 200 -15.70 0.54 3.47
C TRP A 200 -15.92 1.98 3.02
N ASN A 201 -16.98 2.24 2.26
CA ASN A 201 -17.41 3.58 1.86
C ASN A 201 -17.86 4.50 3.02
N LYS A 202 -17.96 3.97 4.23
CA LYS A 202 -18.29 4.73 5.45
C LYS A 202 -17.04 5.16 6.24
N ILE A 203 -15.85 4.73 5.81
CA ILE A 203 -14.58 5.20 6.38
C ILE A 203 -14.40 6.68 6.00
N ARG A 204 -13.90 7.48 6.95
CA ARG A 204 -13.50 8.86 6.65
C ARG A 204 -12.42 8.85 5.59
N THR A 205 -12.63 9.60 4.51
CA THR A 205 -11.65 9.83 3.46
C THR A 205 -10.47 10.66 3.98
N PHE A 206 -9.33 10.59 3.31
CA PHE A 206 -8.14 11.34 3.68
C PHE A 206 -8.09 12.70 3.00
N VAL A 207 -8.40 12.77 1.70
CA VAL A 207 -8.32 13.97 0.87
C VAL A 207 -9.61 14.23 0.11
N ILE A 208 -10.21 13.19 -0.49
CA ILE A 208 -11.46 13.35 -1.23
C ILE A 208 -12.60 13.72 -0.28
N ASP A 209 -13.62 14.46 -0.76
CA ASP A 209 -14.72 14.94 0.08
C ASP A 209 -15.63 13.81 0.58
N SER A 210 -15.81 12.77 -0.23
CA SER A 210 -16.62 11.60 0.10
C SER A 210 -16.28 10.42 -0.80
N ALA A 211 -16.64 9.21 -0.37
CA ALA A 211 -16.50 7.99 -1.16
C ALA A 211 -17.18 8.06 -2.54
N ALA A 212 -18.20 8.91 -2.68
CA ALA A 212 -18.99 9.09 -3.90
C ALA A 212 -18.54 10.24 -4.80
N GLN A 213 -17.46 10.97 -4.45
CA GLN A 213 -17.03 12.15 -5.21
C GLN A 213 -16.67 11.81 -6.67
N PHE A 214 -16.06 10.67 -6.90
CA PHE A 214 -15.63 10.23 -8.24
C PHE A 214 -16.50 9.08 -8.76
N ARG A 215 -17.83 9.23 -8.67
CA ARG A 215 -18.75 8.25 -9.26
C ARG A 215 -18.50 8.07 -10.74
N CYS A 216 -18.34 6.82 -11.15
CA CYS A 216 -18.20 6.48 -12.56
C CYS A 216 -19.55 6.25 -13.26
N VAL A 217 -19.47 6.11 -14.59
CA VAL A 217 -20.62 5.67 -15.39
C VAL A 217 -21.14 4.33 -14.88
N PRO A 218 -22.45 4.05 -14.96
CA PRO A 218 -22.99 2.76 -14.57
C PRO A 218 -22.35 1.60 -15.34
N PRO A 219 -22.26 0.39 -14.73
CA PRO A 219 -21.79 -0.79 -15.43
C PRO A 219 -22.74 -1.15 -16.60
N VAL A 220 -22.21 -1.92 -17.56
CA VAL A 220 -23.01 -2.46 -18.66
C VAL A 220 -24.22 -3.21 -18.08
N PRO A 221 -25.46 -2.92 -18.52
CA PRO A 221 -26.65 -3.58 -18.01
C PRO A 221 -26.60 -5.10 -18.18
N PHE A 222 -26.86 -5.81 -17.10
CA PHE A 222 -26.92 -7.28 -17.11
C PHE A 222 -27.96 -7.80 -18.13
N SER A 223 -27.55 -8.77 -18.93
CA SER A 223 -28.41 -9.49 -19.87
C SER A 223 -27.88 -10.90 -20.08
N THR A 224 -28.77 -11.83 -20.35
CA THR A 224 -28.49 -13.22 -20.80
C THR A 224 -28.66 -13.41 -22.28
N ASP A 225 -29.16 -12.38 -23.00
CA ASP A 225 -29.26 -12.39 -24.45
C ASP A 225 -27.88 -12.44 -25.09
N THR A 226 -27.66 -13.41 -25.97
CA THR A 226 -26.39 -13.65 -26.68
C THR A 226 -25.98 -12.53 -27.63
N THR A 227 -26.90 -11.62 -27.97
CA THR A 227 -26.66 -10.45 -28.81
C THR A 227 -26.35 -9.18 -27.98
N SER A 228 -26.48 -9.27 -26.66
CA SER A 228 -26.30 -8.13 -25.75
C SER A 228 -24.85 -7.77 -25.57
N GLN A 229 -24.61 -6.49 -25.20
CA GLN A 229 -23.29 -6.00 -24.81
C GLN A 229 -22.72 -6.77 -23.60
N PHE A 230 -23.58 -7.14 -22.62
CA PHE A 230 -23.11 -7.87 -21.44
C PHE A 230 -22.59 -9.26 -21.82
N TYR A 231 -23.31 -9.98 -22.71
CA TYR A 231 -22.83 -11.25 -23.21
C TYR A 231 -21.51 -11.10 -23.97
N ALA A 232 -21.37 -10.05 -24.77
CA ALA A 232 -20.14 -9.79 -25.54
C ALA A 232 -18.91 -9.59 -24.65
N ILE A 233 -19.03 -8.78 -23.58
CA ILE A 233 -17.89 -8.57 -22.63
C ILE A 233 -17.58 -9.84 -21.84
N ALA A 234 -18.57 -10.65 -21.49
CA ALA A 234 -18.35 -11.94 -20.82
C ALA A 234 -17.69 -12.95 -21.77
N LYS A 235 -18.10 -12.97 -23.03
CA LYS A 235 -17.50 -13.81 -24.07
C LYS A 235 -16.06 -13.40 -24.39
N GLU A 236 -15.73 -12.11 -24.28
CA GLU A 236 -14.36 -11.64 -24.39
C GLU A 236 -13.48 -12.24 -23.29
N VAL A 237 -13.90 -12.19 -22.01
CA VAL A 237 -13.15 -12.81 -20.90
C VAL A 237 -12.95 -14.31 -21.15
N TYR A 238 -14.01 -15.02 -21.52
CA TYR A 238 -13.96 -16.44 -21.84
C TYR A 238 -12.97 -16.77 -22.96
N ASN A 239 -13.04 -16.02 -24.06
CA ASN A 239 -12.16 -16.25 -25.21
C ASN A 239 -10.70 -15.89 -24.90
N THR A 240 -10.48 -14.82 -24.15
CA THR A 240 -9.13 -14.42 -23.70
C THR A 240 -8.53 -15.53 -22.84
N GLY A 241 -9.27 -16.04 -21.85
CA GLY A 241 -8.80 -17.10 -20.98
C GLY A 241 -8.38 -18.38 -21.71
N LYS A 242 -9.08 -18.72 -22.82
CA LYS A 242 -8.75 -19.89 -23.66
C LYS A 242 -7.53 -19.70 -24.57
N LYS A 243 -7.07 -18.47 -24.78
CA LYS A 243 -6.02 -18.15 -25.78
C LYS A 243 -4.84 -17.39 -25.17
N LEU A 244 -4.66 -17.40 -23.85
CA LEU A 244 -3.58 -16.69 -23.18
C LEU A 244 -2.21 -17.17 -23.66
N THR A 245 -1.35 -16.23 -24.06
CA THR A 245 0.08 -16.48 -24.22
C THR A 245 0.78 -16.63 -22.88
N GLU A 246 1.99 -17.19 -22.85
CA GLU A 246 2.76 -17.30 -21.61
C GLU A 246 3.05 -15.93 -21.00
N GLU A 247 3.38 -14.92 -21.82
CA GLU A 247 3.56 -13.54 -21.32
C GLU A 247 2.30 -12.98 -20.66
N GLN A 248 1.11 -13.21 -21.21
CA GLN A 248 -0.15 -12.78 -20.59
C GLN A 248 -0.43 -13.49 -19.27
N LYS A 249 -0.06 -14.79 -19.18
CA LYS A 249 -0.16 -15.53 -17.91
C LYS A 249 0.82 -14.98 -16.87
N ASP A 250 2.05 -14.65 -17.28
CA ASP A 250 3.07 -14.09 -16.41
C ASP A 250 2.66 -12.70 -15.92
N ILE A 251 2.09 -11.84 -16.79
CA ILE A 251 1.50 -10.56 -16.41
C ILE A 251 0.38 -10.77 -15.36
N ALA A 252 -0.54 -11.71 -15.63
CA ALA A 252 -1.63 -11.97 -14.68
C ALA A 252 -1.13 -12.43 -13.32
N ARG A 253 -0.13 -13.31 -13.27
CA ARG A 253 0.48 -13.81 -12.03
C ARG A 253 1.27 -12.74 -11.28
N PHE A 254 2.01 -11.90 -12.01
CA PHE A 254 2.81 -10.82 -11.43
C PHE A 254 1.95 -9.82 -10.66
N TRP A 255 0.77 -9.50 -11.19
CA TRP A 255 -0.19 -8.60 -10.54
C TRP A 255 -1.25 -9.35 -9.70
N ASP A 256 -1.04 -10.64 -9.39
CA ASP A 256 -1.98 -11.40 -8.53
C ASP A 256 -1.71 -11.15 -7.04
N CYS A 257 -1.93 -9.93 -6.62
CA CYS A 257 -1.79 -9.48 -5.24
C CYS A 257 -3.05 -9.80 -4.43
N ASN A 258 -3.53 -11.06 -4.49
CA ASN A 258 -4.72 -11.50 -3.78
C ASN A 258 -4.34 -12.20 -2.46
N PRO A 259 -4.52 -11.57 -1.28
CA PRO A 259 -4.19 -12.20 0.01
C PRO A 259 -5.14 -13.35 0.38
N PHE A 260 -6.24 -13.54 -0.37
CA PHE A 260 -7.26 -14.56 -0.12
C PHE A 260 -7.12 -15.80 -1.01
N VAL A 261 -5.97 -16.00 -1.66
CA VAL A 261 -5.74 -17.22 -2.46
C VAL A 261 -5.73 -18.43 -1.55
N LEU A 262 -6.66 -19.35 -1.79
CA LEU A 262 -6.83 -20.58 -1.04
C LEU A 262 -6.48 -21.79 -1.89
N ASN A 263 -5.63 -22.64 -1.34
CA ASN A 263 -5.33 -23.95 -1.91
C ASN A 263 -6.14 -25.02 -1.16
N VAL A 264 -6.95 -25.75 -1.90
CA VAL A 264 -7.77 -26.85 -1.37
C VAL A 264 -7.20 -28.17 -1.86
N LYS A 265 -6.73 -29.02 -0.94
CA LYS A 265 -6.26 -30.38 -1.23
C LYS A 265 -6.96 -31.35 -0.29
N GLY A 266 -7.98 -32.05 -0.81
CA GLY A 266 -8.82 -32.94 -0.01
C GLY A 266 -9.53 -32.19 1.12
N HIS A 267 -9.23 -32.54 2.36
CA HIS A 267 -9.80 -31.91 3.55
C HIS A 267 -8.96 -30.72 4.09
N VAL A 268 -7.83 -30.43 3.46
CA VAL A 268 -6.92 -29.37 3.91
C VAL A 268 -7.11 -28.12 3.05
N MET A 269 -7.33 -26.99 3.71
CA MET A 269 -7.41 -25.67 3.10
C MET A 269 -6.35 -24.78 3.74
N PHE A 270 -5.48 -24.17 2.93
CA PHE A 270 -4.47 -23.25 3.41
C PHE A 270 -4.36 -22.04 2.48
N ALA A 271 -4.14 -20.88 3.08
CA ALA A 271 -3.93 -19.64 2.37
C ALA A 271 -2.49 -19.53 1.85
N THR A 272 -2.34 -19.06 0.62
CA THR A 272 -1.04 -18.58 0.14
C THR A 272 -0.93 -17.12 0.53
N LYS A 273 0.03 -16.81 1.41
CA LYS A 273 0.28 -15.42 1.81
C LYS A 273 0.89 -14.66 0.64
N LYS A 274 0.22 -13.58 0.23
CA LYS A 274 0.66 -12.69 -0.85
C LYS A 274 0.56 -11.24 -0.40
N ILE A 275 1.38 -10.41 -1.00
CA ILE A 275 1.29 -8.97 -0.83
C ILE A 275 -0.06 -8.45 -1.34
N SER A 276 -0.62 -7.42 -0.71
CA SER A 276 -1.81 -6.75 -1.22
C SER A 276 -1.45 -5.81 -2.39
N PRO A 277 -2.41 -5.42 -3.26
CA PRO A 277 -2.12 -4.46 -4.33
C PRO A 277 -1.54 -3.14 -3.81
N GLY A 278 -2.02 -2.68 -2.64
CA GLY A 278 -1.45 -1.51 -1.98
C GLY A 278 0.00 -1.71 -1.54
N GLY A 279 0.31 -2.88 -0.96
CA GLY A 279 1.68 -3.23 -0.58
C GLY A 279 2.62 -3.29 -1.78
N HIS A 280 2.16 -3.79 -2.92
CA HIS A 280 2.92 -3.80 -4.16
C HIS A 280 3.32 -2.37 -4.58
N TRP A 281 2.37 -1.41 -4.56
CA TRP A 281 2.68 -0.01 -4.88
C TRP A 281 3.54 0.70 -3.82
N MET A 282 3.44 0.31 -2.55
CA MET A 282 4.40 0.76 -1.53
C MET A 282 5.82 0.27 -1.83
N ASN A 283 5.99 -0.96 -2.33
CA ASN A 283 7.31 -1.45 -2.74
C ASN A 283 7.81 -0.81 -4.05
N ILE A 284 6.94 -0.55 -5.03
CA ILE A 284 7.29 0.26 -6.21
C ILE A 284 7.79 1.65 -5.77
N THR A 285 7.20 2.23 -4.72
CA THR A 285 7.69 3.50 -4.14
C THR A 285 9.12 3.36 -3.61
N HIS A 286 9.44 2.28 -2.90
CA HIS A 286 10.82 1.98 -2.49
C HIS A 286 11.76 1.91 -3.71
N VAL A 287 11.39 1.14 -4.72
CA VAL A 287 12.20 1.00 -5.96
C VAL A 287 12.41 2.37 -6.61
N ALA A 288 11.37 3.19 -6.72
CA ALA A 288 11.46 4.53 -7.28
C ALA A 288 12.40 5.44 -6.46
N CYS A 289 12.28 5.43 -5.13
CA CYS A 289 13.19 6.16 -4.25
C CYS A 289 14.65 5.73 -4.45
N ALA A 290 14.91 4.42 -4.55
CA ALA A 290 16.25 3.90 -4.77
C ALA A 290 16.83 4.33 -6.13
N VAL A 291 16.05 4.27 -7.20
CA VAL A 291 16.46 4.71 -8.55
C VAL A 291 16.72 6.22 -8.57
N ALA A 292 15.86 7.01 -7.93
CA ALA A 292 15.99 8.46 -7.83
C ALA A 292 17.08 8.91 -6.84
N LYS A 293 17.64 7.99 -6.03
CA LYS A 293 18.50 8.29 -4.89
C LYS A 293 17.86 9.32 -3.93
N ALA A 294 16.58 9.15 -3.68
CA ALA A 294 15.82 10.01 -2.80
C ALA A 294 16.38 9.91 -1.36
N ASP A 295 16.56 11.04 -0.72
CA ASP A 295 16.93 11.07 0.70
C ASP A 295 15.78 10.60 1.60
N PHE A 296 15.99 10.58 2.90
CA PHE A 296 15.02 10.13 3.87
C PHE A 296 13.72 10.93 3.83
N ALA A 297 13.81 12.26 3.77
CA ALA A 297 12.64 13.15 3.77
C ALA A 297 11.82 13.02 2.48
N HIS A 298 12.49 12.96 1.33
CA HIS A 298 11.84 12.75 0.03
C HIS A 298 11.20 11.35 -0.06
N SER A 299 11.85 10.34 0.52
CA SER A 299 11.27 8.99 0.61
C SER A 299 10.00 8.97 1.47
N ALA A 300 10.01 9.65 2.64
CA ALA A 300 8.82 9.76 3.48
C ALA A 300 7.68 10.51 2.78
N GLU A 301 8.00 11.55 2.02
CA GLU A 301 7.06 12.28 1.15
C GLU A 301 6.45 11.34 0.10
N ALA A 302 7.25 10.57 -0.63
CA ALA A 302 6.79 9.67 -1.68
C ALA A 302 5.84 8.58 -1.15
N TYR A 303 6.21 7.94 -0.05
CA TYR A 303 5.32 6.97 0.61
C TYR A 303 3.98 7.58 1.01
N THR A 304 3.98 8.81 1.49
CA THR A 304 2.76 9.48 1.93
C THR A 304 1.83 9.76 0.75
N TRP A 305 2.35 10.27 -0.36
CA TRP A 305 1.58 10.49 -1.58
C TRP A 305 0.89 9.22 -2.07
N VAL A 306 1.65 8.12 -2.17
CA VAL A 306 1.12 6.83 -2.61
C VAL A 306 0.09 6.30 -1.62
N ALA A 307 0.39 6.31 -0.32
CA ALA A 307 -0.50 5.76 0.70
C ALA A 307 -1.86 6.49 0.78
N LEU A 308 -1.88 7.83 0.64
CA LEU A 308 -3.12 8.61 0.57
C LEU A 308 -3.95 8.22 -0.66
N SER A 309 -3.30 8.09 -1.82
CA SER A 309 -3.98 7.68 -3.06
C SER A 309 -4.53 6.27 -3.01
N LEU A 310 -3.82 5.34 -2.37
CA LEU A 310 -4.30 3.97 -2.15
C LEU A 310 -5.53 3.97 -1.24
N ALA A 311 -5.50 4.70 -0.13
CA ALA A 311 -6.59 4.71 0.85
C ALA A 311 -7.87 5.31 0.26
N ASP A 312 -7.80 6.50 -0.31
CA ASP A 312 -8.96 7.15 -0.93
C ASP A 312 -9.45 6.40 -2.17
N GLY A 313 -8.52 5.82 -2.96
CA GLY A 313 -8.84 4.96 -4.09
C GLY A 313 -9.66 3.74 -3.67
N PHE A 314 -9.29 3.05 -2.59
CA PHE A 314 -10.08 1.93 -2.08
C PHE A 314 -11.43 2.37 -1.51
N ILE A 315 -11.52 3.50 -0.81
CA ILE A 315 -12.79 4.01 -0.28
C ILE A 315 -13.78 4.28 -1.41
N ALA A 316 -13.34 4.98 -2.46
CA ALA A 316 -14.17 5.32 -3.61
C ALA A 316 -14.52 4.07 -4.45
N CYS A 317 -13.56 3.17 -4.68
CA CYS A 317 -13.79 1.93 -5.41
C CYS A 317 -14.81 1.02 -4.68
N TRP A 318 -14.73 0.91 -3.37
CA TRP A 318 -15.66 0.09 -2.57
C TRP A 318 -17.06 0.69 -2.52
N ASP A 319 -17.23 2.02 -2.56
CA ASP A 319 -18.55 2.63 -2.76
C ASP A 319 -19.21 2.13 -4.05
N GLU A 320 -18.49 2.16 -5.17
CA GLU A 320 -19.00 1.69 -6.43
C GLU A 320 -19.31 0.20 -6.42
N LYS A 321 -18.38 -0.62 -5.88
CA LYS A 321 -18.56 -2.08 -5.85
C LYS A 321 -19.85 -2.50 -5.15
N TYR A 322 -20.10 -1.98 -3.98
CA TYR A 322 -21.27 -2.37 -3.18
C TYR A 322 -22.54 -1.61 -3.56
N ARG A 323 -22.43 -0.54 -4.34
CA ARG A 323 -23.56 0.15 -4.96
C ARG A 323 -24.04 -0.57 -6.23
N SER A 324 -23.12 -0.96 -7.11
CA SER A 324 -23.45 -1.62 -8.40
C SER A 324 -23.62 -3.14 -8.27
N ARG A 325 -22.92 -3.80 -7.36
CA ARG A 325 -23.02 -5.25 -7.02
C ARG A 325 -22.90 -6.19 -8.21
N VAL A 326 -22.14 -5.82 -9.22
CA VAL A 326 -21.99 -6.60 -10.46
C VAL A 326 -21.38 -7.97 -10.18
N LEU A 327 -21.97 -9.02 -10.79
CA LEU A 327 -21.46 -10.39 -10.67
C LEU A 327 -20.12 -10.54 -11.42
N ARG A 328 -19.30 -11.50 -10.93
CA ARG A 328 -18.01 -11.82 -11.52
C ARG A 328 -18.12 -12.61 -12.83
N PRO A 329 -17.13 -12.51 -13.74
CA PRO A 329 -17.08 -13.30 -14.96
C PRO A 329 -17.25 -14.79 -14.73
N GLU A 330 -16.60 -15.38 -13.72
CA GLU A 330 -16.73 -16.78 -13.35
C GLU A 330 -18.19 -17.17 -13.13
N THR A 331 -18.94 -16.40 -12.35
CA THR A 331 -20.35 -16.67 -12.09
C THR A 331 -21.20 -16.61 -13.37
N TYR A 332 -20.95 -15.64 -14.25
CA TYR A 332 -21.70 -15.49 -15.49
C TYR A 332 -21.35 -16.58 -16.50
N ILE A 333 -20.06 -16.80 -16.72
CA ILE A 333 -19.55 -17.73 -17.71
C ILE A 333 -20.03 -19.16 -17.39
N ASN A 334 -19.87 -19.58 -16.13
CA ASN A 334 -20.32 -20.93 -15.71
C ASN A 334 -21.83 -21.14 -15.88
N ARG A 335 -22.65 -20.09 -15.76
CA ARG A 335 -24.10 -20.23 -15.89
C ARG A 335 -24.60 -20.18 -17.32
N TYR A 336 -23.96 -19.40 -18.19
CA TYR A 336 -24.54 -19.00 -19.47
C TYR A 336 -23.67 -19.29 -20.70
N ILE A 337 -22.39 -19.69 -20.50
CA ILE A 337 -21.46 -19.93 -21.62
C ILE A 337 -20.80 -21.31 -21.54
N ASP A 338 -20.15 -21.66 -20.42
CA ASP A 338 -19.38 -22.90 -20.27
C ASP A 338 -19.28 -23.25 -18.77
N GLY A 339 -19.98 -24.29 -18.35
CA GLY A 339 -20.10 -24.69 -16.93
C GLY A 339 -18.80 -25.16 -16.29
N ASP A 340 -17.83 -25.58 -17.10
CA ASP A 340 -16.53 -26.09 -16.64
C ASP A 340 -15.41 -25.04 -16.71
N TRP A 341 -15.73 -23.81 -17.13
CA TRP A 341 -14.74 -22.75 -17.23
C TRP A 341 -14.27 -22.27 -15.86
N ALA A 342 -12.96 -22.09 -15.72
CA ALA A 342 -12.37 -21.47 -14.55
C ALA A 342 -11.44 -20.31 -14.96
N PRO A 343 -11.39 -19.22 -14.17
CA PRO A 343 -10.44 -18.14 -14.39
C PRO A 343 -9.00 -18.60 -14.09
N LEU A 344 -8.00 -17.94 -14.70
CA LEU A 344 -6.58 -18.19 -14.40
C LEU A 344 -6.24 -17.83 -12.93
N LEU A 345 -6.86 -16.77 -12.42
CA LEU A 345 -6.67 -16.30 -11.05
C LEU A 345 -7.92 -16.56 -10.23
N GLN A 346 -7.76 -16.85 -8.94
CA GLN A 346 -8.88 -17.00 -8.04
C GLN A 346 -9.70 -15.70 -7.95
N THR A 347 -11.02 -15.83 -8.15
CA THR A 347 -11.95 -14.70 -8.06
C THR A 347 -11.99 -14.15 -6.63
N PRO A 348 -11.69 -12.84 -6.42
CA PRO A 348 -11.73 -12.24 -5.08
C PRO A 348 -13.16 -12.10 -4.52
N PRO A 349 -13.35 -12.16 -3.18
CA PRO A 349 -14.66 -12.20 -2.53
C PRO A 349 -15.30 -10.82 -2.36
N PHE A 350 -15.54 -10.11 -3.47
CA PHE A 350 -16.26 -8.83 -3.53
C PHE A 350 -16.78 -8.54 -4.94
N PRO A 351 -17.77 -7.62 -5.11
CA PRO A 351 -18.34 -7.29 -6.41
C PRO A 351 -17.31 -6.88 -7.46
N GLU A 352 -17.70 -7.08 -8.71
CA GLU A 352 -16.81 -6.93 -9.86
C GLU A 352 -16.44 -5.48 -10.15
N TYR A 353 -17.43 -4.58 -10.32
CA TYR A 353 -17.28 -3.24 -10.86
C TYR A 353 -17.08 -2.18 -9.76
N THR A 354 -16.08 -1.31 -9.84
CA THR A 354 -14.96 -1.23 -10.77
C THR A 354 -13.80 -2.14 -10.33
N SER A 355 -12.80 -2.37 -11.19
CA SER A 355 -11.60 -3.12 -10.83
C SER A 355 -10.77 -2.39 -9.76
N GLY A 356 -10.59 -3.02 -8.58
CA GLY A 356 -9.80 -2.46 -7.49
C GLY A 356 -8.35 -2.20 -7.88
N HIS A 357 -7.68 -3.18 -8.52
CA HIS A 357 -6.32 -3.01 -9.04
C HIS A 357 -6.19 -1.81 -9.98
N SER A 358 -7.16 -1.65 -10.90
CA SER A 358 -7.14 -0.53 -11.86
C SER A 358 -7.23 0.82 -11.16
N VAL A 359 -8.16 0.96 -10.20
CA VAL A 359 -8.37 2.22 -9.47
C VAL A 359 -7.11 2.60 -8.68
N ILE A 360 -6.62 1.70 -7.82
CA ILE A 360 -5.52 2.07 -6.93
C ILE A 360 -4.20 2.18 -7.64
N SER A 361 -3.95 1.34 -8.66
CA SER A 361 -2.72 1.43 -9.44
C SER A 361 -2.66 2.74 -10.24
N ALA A 362 -3.76 3.15 -10.85
CA ALA A 362 -3.83 4.41 -11.58
C ALA A 362 -3.67 5.62 -10.65
N ALA A 363 -4.26 5.60 -9.44
CA ALA A 363 -4.09 6.66 -8.45
C ALA A 363 -2.65 6.74 -7.93
N ALA A 364 -2.03 5.59 -7.61
CA ALA A 364 -0.64 5.52 -7.18
C ALA A 364 0.34 5.98 -8.28
N ALA A 365 0.09 5.61 -9.54
CA ALA A 365 0.89 6.05 -10.67
C ALA A 365 0.89 7.58 -10.83
N VAL A 366 -0.27 8.24 -10.67
CA VAL A 366 -0.35 9.71 -10.67
C VAL A 366 0.51 10.29 -9.53
N SER A 367 0.41 9.73 -8.31
CA SER A 367 1.20 10.21 -7.17
C SER A 367 2.70 10.05 -7.38
N LEU A 368 3.16 8.90 -7.88
CA LEU A 368 4.58 8.70 -8.16
C LEU A 368 5.07 9.58 -9.31
N THR A 369 4.24 9.78 -10.34
CA THR A 369 4.56 10.73 -11.43
C THR A 369 4.64 12.16 -10.90
N HIS A 370 3.76 12.55 -9.98
CA HIS A 370 3.82 13.86 -9.33
C HIS A 370 5.13 14.08 -8.55
N VAL A 371 5.65 13.04 -7.89
CA VAL A 371 6.88 13.11 -7.06
C VAL A 371 8.15 13.00 -7.91
N PHE A 372 8.19 12.07 -8.86
CA PHE A 372 9.42 11.71 -9.60
C PHE A 372 9.44 12.18 -11.05
N GLY A 373 8.34 12.72 -11.55
CA GLY A 373 8.22 13.19 -12.94
C GLY A 373 7.72 12.12 -13.91
N ASP A 374 7.43 12.58 -15.12
CA ASP A 374 7.01 11.73 -16.25
C ASP A 374 8.17 10.87 -16.77
N ASN A 375 7.83 9.76 -17.43
CA ASN A 375 8.79 8.86 -18.09
C ASN A 375 9.87 8.30 -17.15
N PHE A 376 9.51 8.06 -15.90
CA PHE A 376 10.40 7.47 -14.90
C PHE A 376 10.51 5.96 -15.12
N ALA A 377 11.65 5.54 -15.69
CA ALA A 377 11.93 4.13 -15.94
C ALA A 377 12.41 3.42 -14.66
N PHE A 378 11.87 2.24 -14.40
CA PHE A 378 12.25 1.41 -13.25
C PHE A 378 12.06 -0.08 -13.54
N THR A 379 12.68 -0.93 -12.73
CA THR A 379 12.47 -2.37 -12.76
C THR A 379 11.80 -2.80 -11.45
N ASP A 380 10.56 -3.25 -11.56
CA ASP A 380 9.81 -3.73 -10.42
C ASP A 380 10.28 -5.12 -9.99
N SER A 381 10.73 -5.22 -8.75
CA SER A 381 11.21 -6.44 -8.12
C SER A 381 10.31 -6.94 -6.97
N THR A 382 9.11 -6.37 -6.83
CA THR A 382 8.21 -6.64 -5.69
C THR A 382 7.87 -8.12 -5.56
N GLU A 383 7.66 -8.81 -6.66
CA GLU A 383 7.20 -10.21 -6.64
C GLU A 383 8.36 -11.24 -6.63
N VAL A 384 9.62 -10.78 -6.56
CA VAL A 384 10.79 -11.69 -6.51
C VAL A 384 10.79 -12.55 -5.25
N GLU A 385 10.42 -11.98 -4.12
CA GLU A 385 10.29 -12.73 -2.85
C GLU A 385 9.18 -13.80 -2.90
N PHE A 386 8.24 -13.68 -3.84
CA PHE A 386 7.17 -14.66 -4.10
C PHE A 386 7.50 -15.60 -5.28
N GLY A 387 8.76 -15.59 -5.77
CA GLY A 387 9.28 -16.48 -6.80
C GLY A 387 9.00 -16.08 -8.24
N LEU A 388 8.57 -14.84 -8.49
CA LEU A 388 8.36 -14.31 -9.83
C LEU A 388 9.56 -13.48 -10.33
N LYS A 389 9.63 -13.28 -11.64
CA LYS A 389 10.70 -12.49 -12.27
C LYS A 389 10.42 -11.00 -12.12
N VAL A 390 11.48 -10.18 -12.14
CA VAL A 390 11.39 -8.73 -12.23
C VAL A 390 10.70 -8.31 -13.53
N ARG A 391 10.03 -7.12 -13.52
CA ARG A 391 9.41 -6.53 -14.71
C ARG A 391 9.87 -5.08 -14.90
N PRO A 392 10.44 -4.74 -16.10
CA PRO A 392 10.83 -3.38 -16.42
C PRO A 392 9.65 -2.56 -16.94
N PHE A 393 9.58 -1.30 -16.52
CA PHE A 393 8.59 -0.32 -16.98
C PHE A 393 9.26 1.01 -17.34
N GLN A 394 8.71 1.70 -18.35
CA GLN A 394 9.19 3.00 -18.80
C GLN A 394 8.53 4.17 -18.04
N SER A 395 7.44 3.90 -17.34
CA SER A 395 6.73 4.88 -16.52
C SER A 395 5.80 4.19 -15.50
N PHE A 396 5.39 4.92 -14.46
CA PHE A 396 4.39 4.45 -13.52
C PHE A 396 3.03 4.22 -14.21
N TYR A 397 2.69 5.03 -15.21
CA TYR A 397 1.47 4.83 -16.02
C TYR A 397 1.50 3.50 -16.77
N GLN A 398 2.62 3.13 -17.38
CA GLN A 398 2.74 1.82 -18.05
C GLN A 398 2.53 0.67 -17.07
N ALA A 399 3.11 0.74 -15.87
CA ALA A 399 2.92 -0.27 -14.86
C ALA A 399 1.44 -0.36 -14.41
N SER A 400 0.78 0.78 -14.21
CA SER A 400 -0.63 0.81 -13.82
C SER A 400 -1.57 0.28 -14.89
N ASP A 401 -1.28 0.56 -16.16
CA ASP A 401 -2.07 0.07 -17.29
C ASP A 401 -1.89 -1.45 -17.46
N GLU A 402 -0.67 -1.98 -17.24
CA GLU A 402 -0.44 -3.44 -17.21
C GLU A 402 -1.16 -4.09 -16.03
N ALA A 403 -1.14 -3.47 -14.84
CA ALA A 403 -1.88 -3.96 -13.67
C ALA A 403 -3.40 -4.04 -13.96
N ALA A 404 -3.96 -3.06 -14.65
CA ALA A 404 -5.36 -3.09 -15.06
C ALA A 404 -5.65 -4.19 -16.08
N GLN A 405 -4.80 -4.32 -17.11
CA GLN A 405 -4.94 -5.33 -18.16
C GLN A 405 -4.79 -6.76 -17.62
N SER A 406 -3.94 -6.95 -16.61
CA SER A 406 -3.72 -8.24 -15.94
C SER A 406 -5.01 -8.88 -15.41
N ARG A 407 -6.00 -8.06 -15.05
CA ARG A 407 -7.27 -8.54 -14.49
C ARG A 407 -8.17 -9.20 -15.54
N LEU A 408 -8.09 -8.74 -16.80
CA LEU A 408 -8.75 -9.40 -17.93
C LEU A 408 -8.05 -10.74 -18.22
N TYR A 409 -6.73 -10.78 -18.24
CA TYR A 409 -5.94 -12.01 -18.43
C TYR A 409 -6.19 -13.01 -17.31
N GLY A 410 -6.31 -12.52 -16.07
CA GLY A 410 -6.67 -13.33 -14.92
C GLY A 410 -8.09 -13.92 -14.97
N GLY A 411 -8.97 -13.41 -15.85
CA GLY A 411 -10.33 -13.89 -15.99
C GLY A 411 -11.30 -13.42 -14.91
N ILE A 412 -10.93 -12.41 -14.12
CA ILE A 412 -11.69 -12.01 -12.92
C ILE A 412 -12.38 -10.66 -13.02
N HIS A 413 -12.16 -9.93 -14.13
CA HIS A 413 -12.83 -8.67 -14.45
C HIS A 413 -13.20 -8.57 -15.92
N TYR A 414 -14.31 -7.90 -16.20
CA TYR A 414 -14.66 -7.47 -17.55
C TYR A 414 -13.83 -6.26 -17.96
N ARG A 415 -13.53 -6.09 -19.26
CA ARG A 415 -12.74 -4.96 -19.77
C ARG A 415 -13.25 -3.60 -19.32
N PRO A 416 -14.57 -3.28 -19.40
CA PRO A 416 -15.05 -1.96 -18.95
C PRO A 416 -14.74 -1.64 -17.50
N ALA A 417 -14.75 -2.64 -16.60
CA ALA A 417 -14.42 -2.41 -15.20
C ALA A 417 -12.94 -2.03 -14.98
N ASN A 418 -12.04 -2.54 -15.84
CA ASN A 418 -10.63 -2.18 -15.82
C ASN A 418 -10.43 -0.75 -16.35
N GLU A 419 -10.98 -0.42 -17.51
CA GLU A 419 -10.82 0.89 -18.17
C GLU A 419 -11.44 2.03 -17.37
N ILE A 420 -12.65 1.83 -16.85
CA ILE A 420 -13.31 2.81 -15.97
C ILE A 420 -12.59 2.92 -14.63
N GLY A 421 -12.07 1.80 -14.12
CA GLY A 421 -11.24 1.80 -12.92
C GLY A 421 -9.98 2.65 -13.07
N VAL A 422 -9.27 2.56 -14.21
CA VAL A 422 -8.12 3.41 -14.53
C VAL A 422 -8.53 4.89 -14.58
N THR A 423 -9.63 5.20 -15.24
CA THR A 423 -10.15 6.57 -15.33
C THR A 423 -10.46 7.14 -13.94
N MET A 424 -11.18 6.39 -13.11
CA MET A 424 -11.51 6.77 -11.73
C MET A 424 -10.24 6.99 -10.89
N GLY A 425 -9.28 6.07 -10.98
CA GLY A 425 -8.02 6.17 -10.24
C GLY A 425 -7.20 7.38 -10.64
N ARG A 426 -7.09 7.69 -11.94
CA ARG A 426 -6.42 8.89 -12.43
C ARG A 426 -7.09 10.17 -11.93
N GLN A 427 -8.42 10.23 -11.89
CA GLN A 427 -9.16 11.37 -11.34
C GLN A 427 -8.88 11.57 -9.85
N ILE A 428 -8.89 10.49 -9.06
CA ILE A 428 -8.59 10.53 -7.63
C ILE A 428 -7.14 10.98 -7.39
N GLY A 429 -6.17 10.36 -8.06
CA GLY A 429 -4.76 10.74 -7.92
C GLY A 429 -4.50 12.20 -8.31
N THR A 430 -5.11 12.67 -9.40
CA THR A 430 -5.02 14.08 -9.84
C THR A 430 -5.65 15.03 -8.83
N HIS A 431 -6.80 14.67 -8.25
CA HIS A 431 -7.43 15.48 -7.22
C HIS A 431 -6.52 15.59 -5.98
N ILE A 432 -5.95 14.47 -5.54
CA ILE A 432 -5.02 14.46 -4.40
C ILE A 432 -3.80 15.33 -4.70
N ALA A 433 -3.17 15.17 -5.89
CA ALA A 433 -2.01 15.97 -6.30
C ALA A 433 -2.29 17.48 -6.37
N ASN A 434 -3.53 17.88 -6.65
CA ASN A 434 -3.93 19.27 -6.71
C ASN A 434 -4.37 19.85 -5.34
N SER A 435 -4.85 19.01 -4.42
CA SER A 435 -5.42 19.42 -3.14
C SER A 435 -4.41 19.44 -2.01
N VAL A 436 -3.44 18.50 -2.03
CA VAL A 436 -2.42 18.36 -0.99
C VAL A 436 -1.12 19.06 -1.42
N ARG A 437 -0.42 19.61 -0.45
CA ARG A 437 0.91 20.21 -0.63
C ARG A 437 1.84 19.66 0.43
N THR A 438 2.91 19.07 -0.03
CA THR A 438 4.00 18.60 0.83
C THR A 438 5.18 19.57 0.85
N ARG A 439 5.25 20.51 -0.13
CA ARG A 439 6.34 21.49 -0.24
C ARG A 439 5.81 22.92 -0.35
N ASN A 440 6.58 23.87 0.19
CA ASN A 440 6.37 25.29 -0.07
C ASN A 440 6.47 25.57 -1.58
N ARG A 441 5.63 26.47 -2.10
CA ARG A 441 5.84 26.97 -3.46
C ARG A 441 7.21 27.65 -3.51
N ALA A 442 8.02 27.30 -4.51
CA ALA A 442 9.19 28.11 -4.83
C ALA A 442 8.71 29.56 -5.04
N LYS A 443 9.31 30.49 -4.29
CA LYS A 443 9.02 31.94 -4.42
C LYS A 443 9.53 32.44 -5.76
#